data_53de2d6f168dad293ccc3c26a5037f1f
#
_entry.id   53de2d6f168dad293ccc3c26a5037f1f
#
_cell.length_a   1.000
_cell.length_b   1.000
_cell.length_c   1.000
_cell.angle_alpha   90.00
_cell.angle_beta   90.00
_cell.angle_gamma   90.00
#
_symmetry.space_group_name_H-M   'P 1'
#
loop_
_entity.id
_entity.type
_entity.pdbx_description
1 polymer ?
#
loop_
_entity_poly.entity_id
_entity_poly.type
_entity_poly.pdbx_seq_one_letter_code
_entity_poly.pdbx_strand_id
1 'polypeptide(L)'
;MKTFFLSCALIISSAFIYSFCKKENRPAKPVVLIFSKTKGFHHSSIPNGVAAIQKLGRENGFDTDTTTDASYFTDDKLKKYAAVIFLNTTGDVLDEKQQQAFQTYIKAGHGFVGVHSATDTEYDWAWYGKLVGAYFNGHPKPQQAKFIIKDLKHPATTFFTDTVWERTDELYNFKSINPDLHVLVTIDEGSYQGGTNGGFHPMAWYHDYEGGRAFYTELGHTEDSYTEEKYLKHLLGGIEYAVGKK
;
A
#
# COMPACT_ATOMS: atom_id res chain seq x y z
N MET A 1 -72.90 -55.93 30.66
CA MET A 1 -71.94 -54.79 30.92
C MET A 1 -70.69 -55.07 30.11
N LYS A 2 -70.49 -54.39 28.97
CA LYS A 2 -69.27 -54.55 28.10
C LYS A 2 -68.53 -53.22 28.17
N THR A 3 -67.34 -53.23 28.77
CA THR A 3 -66.51 -52.08 28.96
C THR A 3 -65.58 -51.94 27.69
N PHE A 4 -65.71 -50.79 26.99
CA PHE A 4 -64.82 -50.45 25.84
C PHE A 4 -63.65 -49.66 26.37
N PHE A 5 -62.42 -50.18 26.13
CA PHE A 5 -61.19 -49.45 26.33
C PHE A 5 -60.82 -48.70 25.03
N LEU A 6 -60.75 -47.41 25.13
CA LEU A 6 -60.31 -46.52 24.05
C LEU A 6 -58.80 -46.26 24.21
N SER A 7 -57.99 -46.81 23.33
CA SER A 7 -56.57 -46.54 23.28
C SER A 7 -56.29 -45.28 22.46
N CYS A 8 -55.84 -44.22 23.11
CA CYS A 8 -55.29 -43.05 22.44
C CYS A 8 -53.83 -43.29 22.04
N ALA A 9 -53.57 -43.39 20.77
CA ALA A 9 -52.21 -43.40 20.21
C ALA A 9 -51.70 -41.96 20.03
N LEU A 10 -50.73 -41.57 20.80
CA LEU A 10 -50.00 -40.27 20.65
C LEU A 10 -49.00 -40.42 19.46
N ILE A 11 -49.28 -39.72 18.38
CA ILE A 11 -48.32 -39.57 17.25
C ILE A 11 -47.39 -38.39 17.61
N ILE A 12 -46.14 -38.67 18.02
CA ILE A 12 -45.11 -37.66 18.19
C ILE A 12 -44.48 -37.38 16.81
N SER A 13 -44.90 -36.25 16.22
CA SER A 13 -44.33 -35.75 14.96
C SER A 13 -42.98 -35.06 15.27
N SER A 14 -41.86 -35.74 14.98
CA SER A 14 -40.51 -35.16 15.09
C SER A 14 -40.25 -34.24 13.91
N ALA A 15 -40.46 -32.93 14.09
CA ALA A 15 -40.07 -31.94 13.10
C ALA A 15 -38.52 -31.79 13.12
N PHE A 16 -37.86 -32.40 12.12
CA PHE A 16 -36.45 -32.17 11.85
C PHE A 16 -36.28 -30.75 11.28
N ILE A 17 -35.81 -29.81 12.11
CA ILE A 17 -35.43 -28.48 11.67
C ILE A 17 -34.07 -28.59 10.98
N TYR A 18 -34.08 -28.68 9.65
CA TYR A 18 -32.87 -28.51 8.85
C TYR A 18 -32.47 -27.04 8.90
N SER A 19 -31.52 -26.70 9.79
CA SER A 19 -30.87 -25.40 9.79
C SER A 19 -29.95 -25.33 8.56
N PHE A 20 -30.46 -24.74 7.48
CA PHE A 20 -29.61 -24.36 6.34
C PHE A 20 -28.67 -23.26 6.79
N CYS A 21 -27.43 -23.63 7.15
CA CYS A 21 -26.35 -22.67 7.34
C CYS A 21 -26.07 -22.03 5.97
N LYS A 22 -26.69 -20.88 5.69
CA LYS A 22 -26.32 -20.05 4.52
C LYS A 22 -24.85 -19.71 4.68
N LYS A 23 -23.99 -20.32 3.85
CA LYS A 23 -22.60 -19.92 3.69
C LYS A 23 -22.64 -18.46 3.22
N GLU A 24 -22.37 -17.51 4.12
CA GLU A 24 -22.21 -16.11 3.72
C GLU A 24 -21.09 -16.07 2.68
N ASN A 25 -21.43 -15.72 1.46
CA ASN A 25 -20.47 -15.41 0.41
C ASN A 25 -19.82 -14.07 0.78
N ARG A 26 -18.85 -14.09 1.71
CA ARG A 26 -17.99 -12.93 1.91
C ARG A 26 -17.19 -12.74 0.63
N PRO A 27 -17.15 -11.52 0.08
CA PRO A 27 -16.27 -11.23 -1.05
C PRO A 27 -14.84 -11.64 -0.68
N ALA A 28 -14.11 -12.22 -1.63
CA ALA A 28 -12.73 -12.60 -1.41
C ALA A 28 -11.92 -11.36 -1.01
N LYS A 29 -11.08 -11.52 0.00
CA LYS A 29 -10.19 -10.43 0.42
C LYS A 29 -9.24 -10.05 -0.71
N PRO A 30 -8.98 -8.75 -0.95
CA PRO A 30 -7.95 -8.37 -1.89
C PRO A 30 -6.59 -8.91 -1.43
N VAL A 31 -5.76 -9.33 -2.36
CA VAL A 31 -4.38 -9.78 -2.10
C VAL A 31 -3.42 -8.70 -2.58
N VAL A 32 -2.42 -8.37 -1.77
CA VAL A 32 -1.40 -7.37 -2.07
C VAL A 32 -0.04 -8.05 -2.15
N LEU A 33 0.75 -7.76 -3.20
CA LEU A 33 2.12 -8.23 -3.34
C LEU A 33 3.08 -7.20 -2.73
N ILE A 34 3.89 -7.62 -1.76
CA ILE A 34 5.00 -6.82 -1.23
C ILE A 34 6.27 -7.26 -1.96
N PHE A 35 6.80 -6.36 -2.78
CA PHE A 35 8.02 -6.57 -3.54
C PHE A 35 9.14 -5.68 -2.99
N SER A 36 10.27 -6.28 -2.59
CA SER A 36 11.38 -5.58 -1.92
C SER A 36 12.76 -5.98 -2.46
N LYS A 37 12.85 -6.20 -3.78
CA LYS A 37 14.13 -6.45 -4.44
C LYS A 37 14.98 -5.19 -4.49
N THR A 38 16.27 -5.32 -4.20
CA THR A 38 17.25 -4.25 -4.28
C THR A 38 18.42 -4.66 -5.17
N LYS A 39 18.88 -3.75 -6.01
CA LYS A 39 20.13 -3.85 -6.79
C LYS A 39 21.12 -2.74 -6.45
N GLY A 40 20.64 -1.71 -5.73
CA GLY A 40 21.44 -0.66 -5.10
C GLY A 40 21.52 -0.85 -3.59
N PHE A 41 21.25 0.22 -2.84
CA PHE A 41 21.28 0.20 -1.38
C PHE A 41 20.18 -0.73 -0.81
N HIS A 42 20.53 -1.52 0.21
CA HIS A 42 19.57 -2.40 0.89
C HIS A 42 19.23 -1.83 2.27
N HIS A 43 18.00 -1.36 2.43
CA HIS A 43 17.52 -0.77 3.68
C HIS A 43 17.30 -1.84 4.76
N SER A 44 17.87 -1.62 5.96
CA SER A 44 17.70 -2.52 7.11
C SER A 44 16.25 -2.60 7.60
N SER A 45 15.43 -1.60 7.29
CA SER A 45 14.02 -1.51 7.65
C SER A 45 13.08 -2.41 6.80
N ILE A 46 13.55 -3.03 5.72
CA ILE A 46 12.71 -3.89 4.86
C ILE A 46 11.99 -4.99 5.66
N PRO A 47 12.64 -5.76 6.55
CA PRO A 47 11.93 -6.79 7.33
C PRO A 47 10.83 -6.21 8.22
N ASN A 48 11.06 -5.04 8.83
CA ASN A 48 10.09 -4.34 9.66
C ASN A 48 8.88 -3.87 8.82
N GLY A 49 9.14 -3.34 7.62
CA GLY A 49 8.11 -2.92 6.68
C GLY A 49 7.24 -4.10 6.21
N VAL A 50 7.86 -5.23 5.83
CA VAL A 50 7.12 -6.45 5.47
C VAL A 50 6.23 -6.90 6.62
N ALA A 51 6.76 -6.99 7.85
CA ALA A 51 6.01 -7.43 9.02
C ALA A 51 4.84 -6.49 9.34
N ALA A 52 5.08 -5.17 9.26
CA ALA A 52 4.06 -4.14 9.49
C ALA A 52 2.93 -4.22 8.45
N ILE A 53 3.24 -4.32 7.14
CA ILE A 53 2.22 -4.42 6.10
C ILE A 53 1.42 -5.71 6.24
N GLN A 54 2.07 -6.83 6.56
CA GLN A 54 1.38 -8.10 6.85
C GLN A 54 0.43 -7.98 8.04
N LYS A 55 0.84 -7.27 9.10
CA LYS A 55 -0.03 -6.99 10.25
C LYS A 55 -1.21 -6.12 9.84
N LEU A 56 -0.98 -5.03 9.11
CA LEU A 56 -2.04 -4.17 8.58
C LEU A 56 -3.03 -4.97 7.74
N GLY A 57 -2.57 -5.90 6.90
CA GLY A 57 -3.45 -6.77 6.10
C GLY A 57 -4.36 -7.64 6.95
N ARG A 58 -3.80 -8.32 7.95
CA ARG A 58 -4.58 -9.16 8.87
C ARG A 58 -5.66 -8.38 9.63
N GLU A 59 -5.33 -7.15 10.04
CA GLU A 59 -6.22 -6.30 10.85
C GLU A 59 -7.26 -5.54 10.01
N ASN A 60 -6.98 -5.29 8.72
CA ASN A 60 -7.81 -4.43 7.86
C ASN A 60 -8.40 -5.15 6.63
N GLY A 61 -8.33 -6.47 6.59
CA GLY A 61 -9.10 -7.30 5.66
C GLY A 61 -8.52 -7.40 4.25
N PHE A 62 -7.19 -7.42 4.12
CA PHE A 62 -6.49 -7.84 2.91
C PHE A 62 -5.42 -8.89 3.24
N ASP A 63 -5.13 -9.76 2.29
CA ASP A 63 -4.08 -10.76 2.40
C ASP A 63 -2.81 -10.25 1.70
N THR A 64 -1.65 -10.82 2.06
CA THR A 64 -0.36 -10.37 1.54
C THR A 64 0.50 -11.55 1.10
N ASP A 65 1.13 -11.43 -0.07
CA ASP A 65 2.29 -12.21 -0.47
C ASP A 65 3.54 -11.32 -0.41
N THR A 66 4.71 -11.90 -0.17
CA THR A 66 5.99 -11.16 -0.17
C THR A 66 7.02 -11.86 -1.04
N THR A 67 7.83 -11.07 -1.78
CA THR A 67 8.87 -11.60 -2.64
C THR A 67 9.99 -10.59 -2.91
N THR A 68 11.20 -11.10 -3.13
CA THR A 68 12.31 -10.37 -3.76
C THR A 68 12.59 -10.90 -5.18
N ASP A 69 11.81 -11.90 -5.63
CA ASP A 69 11.97 -12.55 -6.93
C ASP A 69 11.14 -11.82 -8.00
N ALA A 70 11.82 -11.17 -8.94
CA ALA A 70 11.19 -10.48 -10.07
C ALA A 70 10.46 -11.44 -11.04
N SER A 71 10.66 -12.75 -10.96
CA SER A 71 9.88 -13.73 -11.76
C SER A 71 8.38 -13.76 -11.40
N TYR A 72 7.97 -13.04 -10.36
CA TYR A 72 6.56 -12.78 -10.06
C TYR A 72 5.90 -11.80 -11.04
N PHE A 73 6.68 -10.99 -11.75
CA PHE A 73 6.17 -10.03 -12.72
C PHE A 73 5.90 -10.69 -14.08
N THR A 74 4.81 -11.42 -14.12
CA THR A 74 4.19 -11.99 -15.32
C THR A 74 2.69 -11.75 -15.28
N ASP A 75 2.01 -11.67 -16.44
CA ASP A 75 0.56 -11.44 -16.52
C ASP A 75 -0.21 -12.45 -15.67
N ASP A 76 0.18 -13.73 -15.72
CA ASP A 76 -0.49 -14.79 -14.97
C ASP A 76 -0.36 -14.67 -13.45
N LYS A 77 0.79 -14.24 -12.95
CA LYS A 77 1.02 -14.10 -11.51
C LYS A 77 0.46 -12.79 -10.97
N LEU A 78 0.62 -11.68 -11.72
CA LEU A 78 0.21 -10.35 -11.26
C LEU A 78 -1.31 -10.20 -11.17
N LYS A 79 -2.08 -10.81 -12.05
CA LYS A 79 -3.55 -10.65 -12.13
C LYS A 79 -4.32 -10.98 -10.84
N LYS A 80 -3.72 -11.74 -9.91
CA LYS A 80 -4.35 -12.08 -8.61
C LYS A 80 -4.23 -10.97 -7.58
N TYR A 81 -3.31 -10.01 -7.77
CA TYR A 81 -3.06 -8.95 -6.81
C TYR A 81 -3.90 -7.72 -7.11
N ALA A 82 -4.54 -7.17 -6.07
CA ALA A 82 -5.26 -5.90 -6.16
C ALA A 82 -4.30 -4.71 -6.22
N ALA A 83 -3.15 -4.82 -5.54
CA ALA A 83 -2.07 -3.85 -5.58
C ALA A 83 -0.71 -4.52 -5.45
N VAL A 84 0.33 -3.87 -5.99
CA VAL A 84 1.75 -4.21 -5.79
C VAL A 84 2.42 -3.08 -5.02
N ILE A 85 3.12 -3.42 -3.94
CA ILE A 85 3.91 -2.49 -3.13
C ILE A 85 5.38 -2.67 -3.47
N PHE A 86 6.03 -1.61 -3.94
CA PHE A 86 7.49 -1.52 -4.02
C PHE A 86 7.99 -0.98 -2.68
N LEU A 87 8.38 -1.90 -1.80
CA LEU A 87 8.85 -1.58 -0.47
C LEU A 87 10.37 -1.44 -0.47
N ASN A 88 10.86 -0.22 -0.38
CA ASN A 88 12.30 0.12 -0.32
C ASN A 88 13.11 -0.58 -1.42
N THR A 89 12.57 -0.67 -2.64
CA THR A 89 13.27 -1.17 -3.81
C THR A 89 14.33 -0.17 -4.26
N THR A 90 15.42 -0.64 -4.88
CA THR A 90 16.49 0.22 -5.42
C THR A 90 17.10 -0.36 -6.69
N GLY A 91 17.45 0.51 -7.64
CA GLY A 91 18.08 0.15 -8.91
C GLY A 91 17.13 -0.56 -9.89
N ASP A 92 17.67 -1.11 -10.99
CA ASP A 92 16.87 -1.73 -12.05
C ASP A 92 16.50 -3.17 -11.66
N VAL A 93 15.34 -3.35 -11.08
CA VAL A 93 14.89 -4.60 -10.47
C VAL A 93 14.10 -5.51 -11.41
N LEU A 94 13.58 -4.97 -12.52
CA LEU A 94 12.79 -5.68 -13.52
C LEU A 94 13.52 -5.71 -14.88
N ASP A 95 13.40 -6.80 -15.61
CA ASP A 95 13.77 -6.86 -17.03
C ASP A 95 12.62 -6.35 -17.93
N GLU A 96 12.89 -6.17 -19.23
CA GLU A 96 11.92 -5.62 -20.20
C GLU A 96 10.60 -6.41 -20.24
N LYS A 97 10.62 -7.75 -20.11
CA LYS A 97 9.42 -8.57 -20.12
C LYS A 97 8.60 -8.37 -18.84
N GLN A 98 9.28 -8.26 -17.71
CA GLN A 98 8.69 -7.99 -16.41
C GLN A 98 8.10 -6.58 -16.35
N GLN A 99 8.80 -5.59 -16.91
CA GLN A 99 8.31 -4.22 -17.08
C GLN A 99 7.03 -4.19 -17.92
N GLN A 100 7.00 -4.90 -19.05
CA GLN A 100 5.81 -4.98 -19.90
C GLN A 100 4.61 -5.63 -19.19
N ALA A 101 4.83 -6.73 -18.46
CA ALA A 101 3.78 -7.37 -17.66
C ALA A 101 3.27 -6.43 -16.56
N PHE A 102 4.15 -5.66 -15.92
CA PHE A 102 3.73 -4.69 -14.92
C PHE A 102 2.96 -3.51 -15.52
N GLN A 103 3.33 -3.02 -16.71
CA GLN A 103 2.52 -2.05 -17.44
C GLN A 103 1.10 -2.57 -17.73
N THR A 104 1.01 -3.79 -18.25
CA THR A 104 -0.27 -4.46 -18.53
C THR A 104 -1.13 -4.55 -17.27
N TYR A 105 -0.53 -4.90 -16.14
CA TYR A 105 -1.17 -4.98 -14.85
C TYR A 105 -1.76 -3.62 -14.39
N ILE A 106 -1.00 -2.54 -14.47
CA ILE A 106 -1.46 -1.18 -14.11
C ILE A 106 -2.58 -0.74 -15.06
N LYS A 107 -2.42 -0.93 -16.38
CA LYS A 107 -3.45 -0.60 -17.39
C LYS A 107 -4.77 -1.37 -17.20
N ALA A 108 -4.73 -2.53 -16.57
CA ALA A 108 -5.91 -3.29 -16.20
C ALA A 108 -6.66 -2.73 -14.97
N GLY A 109 -6.18 -1.61 -14.38
CA GLY A 109 -6.86 -0.92 -13.28
C GLY A 109 -6.38 -1.30 -11.88
N HIS A 110 -5.25 -2.01 -11.78
CA HIS A 110 -4.69 -2.41 -10.48
C HIS A 110 -3.88 -1.31 -9.81
N GLY A 111 -3.55 -1.50 -8.52
CA GLY A 111 -2.89 -0.50 -7.70
C GLY A 111 -1.37 -0.66 -7.63
N PHE A 112 -0.71 0.49 -7.44
CA PHE A 112 0.70 0.62 -7.11
C PHE A 112 0.89 1.39 -5.81
N VAL A 113 1.79 0.93 -4.96
CA VAL A 113 2.25 1.66 -3.77
C VAL A 113 3.76 1.71 -3.80
N GLY A 114 4.33 2.90 -3.84
CA GLY A 114 5.76 3.13 -3.67
C GLY A 114 6.06 3.57 -2.25
N VAL A 115 7.06 2.96 -1.62
CA VAL A 115 7.52 3.30 -0.28
C VAL A 115 8.99 3.67 -0.34
N HIS A 116 9.32 4.84 0.19
CA HIS A 116 10.66 5.37 0.34
C HIS A 116 11.49 5.26 -0.95
N SER A 117 12.48 4.38 -1.00
CA SER A 117 13.37 4.24 -2.16
C SER A 117 12.71 3.62 -3.40
N ALA A 118 11.39 3.45 -3.43
CA ALA A 118 10.72 3.15 -4.70
C ALA A 118 10.97 4.22 -5.78
N THR A 119 11.32 5.46 -5.41
CA THR A 119 11.77 6.51 -6.34
C THR A 119 13.24 6.41 -6.74
N ASP A 120 14.03 5.56 -6.07
CA ASP A 120 15.42 5.19 -6.41
C ASP A 120 15.47 3.88 -7.22
N THR A 121 14.45 3.65 -8.05
CA THR A 121 14.22 2.40 -8.76
C THR A 121 13.91 2.71 -10.22
N GLU A 122 14.42 1.85 -11.17
CA GLU A 122 14.07 1.86 -12.59
C GLU A 122 14.32 3.22 -13.29
N TYR A 123 15.49 3.81 -13.11
CA TYR A 123 15.81 5.13 -13.66
C TYR A 123 15.76 5.20 -15.20
N ASP A 124 16.07 4.11 -15.88
CA ASP A 124 16.07 4.05 -17.34
C ASP A 124 14.70 3.73 -17.94
N TRP A 125 13.67 3.56 -17.06
CA TRP A 125 12.31 3.27 -17.48
C TRP A 125 11.38 4.46 -17.23
N ALA A 126 11.31 5.37 -18.19
CA ALA A 126 10.55 6.62 -18.08
C ALA A 126 9.05 6.42 -17.74
N TRP A 127 8.46 5.28 -18.13
CA TRP A 127 7.10 4.93 -17.78
C TRP A 127 6.94 4.73 -16.26
N TYR A 128 7.92 4.06 -15.62
CA TYR A 128 7.92 3.87 -14.18
C TYR A 128 8.07 5.20 -13.42
N GLY A 129 8.94 6.09 -13.93
CA GLY A 129 9.08 7.44 -13.36
C GLY A 129 7.76 8.22 -13.32
N LYS A 130 6.93 8.05 -14.35
CA LYS A 130 5.58 8.65 -14.37
C LYS A 130 4.63 7.93 -13.41
N LEU A 131 4.72 6.61 -13.27
CA LEU A 131 3.90 5.83 -12.32
C LEU A 131 4.25 6.18 -10.88
N VAL A 132 5.53 6.17 -10.49
CA VAL A 132 5.95 6.50 -9.12
C VAL A 132 5.84 7.99 -8.82
N GLY A 133 5.93 8.84 -9.83
CA GLY A 133 5.65 10.28 -9.78
C GLY A 133 6.85 11.19 -9.67
N ALA A 134 8.02 10.68 -9.27
CA ALA A 134 9.28 11.41 -9.21
C ALA A 134 10.45 10.43 -9.15
N TYR A 135 11.67 10.94 -9.33
CA TYR A 135 12.89 10.19 -9.06
C TYR A 135 13.69 10.81 -7.91
N PHE A 136 14.30 9.94 -7.11
CA PHE A 136 15.25 10.31 -6.08
C PHE A 136 16.43 11.14 -6.64
N ASN A 137 16.85 12.19 -5.90
CA ASN A 137 17.95 13.08 -6.29
C ASN A 137 18.85 13.42 -5.08
N GLY A 138 19.12 12.44 -4.23
CA GLY A 138 19.94 12.60 -3.04
C GLY A 138 19.17 12.99 -1.78
N HIS A 139 19.85 12.94 -0.65
CA HIS A 139 19.29 13.25 0.66
C HIS A 139 20.37 13.80 1.60
N PRO A 140 20.04 14.65 2.57
CA PRO A 140 20.91 14.98 3.71
C PRO A 140 20.95 13.80 4.70
N LYS A 141 21.70 13.95 5.79
CA LYS A 141 21.63 12.97 6.89
C LYS A 141 20.21 12.94 7.49
N PRO A 142 19.75 11.76 7.97
CA PRO A 142 18.49 11.65 8.68
C PRO A 142 18.40 12.67 9.81
N GLN A 143 17.28 13.38 9.92
CA GLN A 143 17.05 14.44 10.87
C GLN A 143 15.56 14.71 11.09
N GLN A 144 15.24 15.45 12.14
CA GLN A 144 13.86 15.88 12.38
C GLN A 144 13.46 16.99 11.41
N ALA A 145 12.22 16.93 10.92
CA ALA A 145 11.63 17.94 10.08
C ALA A 145 10.12 18.08 10.31
N LYS A 146 9.54 19.17 9.79
CA LYS A 146 8.09 19.40 9.77
C LYS A 146 7.51 18.99 8.45
N PHE A 147 6.63 17.99 8.48
CA PHE A 147 5.82 17.57 7.36
C PHE A 147 4.47 18.28 7.43
N ILE A 148 4.03 18.83 6.30
CA ILE A 148 2.80 19.63 6.21
C ILE A 148 1.75 18.83 5.48
N ILE A 149 0.66 18.51 6.16
CA ILE A 149 -0.48 17.80 5.59
C ILE A 149 -1.27 18.76 4.71
N LYS A 150 -1.41 18.43 3.42
CA LYS A 150 -2.04 19.27 2.40
C LYS A 150 -3.49 18.89 2.11
N ASP A 151 -3.83 17.62 2.28
CA ASP A 151 -5.18 17.11 2.10
C ASP A 151 -5.58 16.24 3.29
N LEU A 152 -6.66 16.60 3.98
CA LEU A 152 -7.23 15.87 5.11
C LEU A 152 -8.42 14.98 4.72
N LYS A 153 -8.68 14.77 3.43
CA LYS A 153 -9.80 13.97 2.92
C LYS A 153 -9.36 12.59 2.41
N HIS A 154 -8.11 12.46 1.99
CA HIS A 154 -7.59 11.21 1.47
C HIS A 154 -7.41 10.17 2.61
N PRO A 155 -7.70 8.87 2.40
CA PRO A 155 -7.56 7.83 3.44
C PRO A 155 -6.19 7.83 4.16
N ALA A 156 -5.11 8.14 3.44
CA ALA A 156 -3.76 8.20 4.01
C ALA A 156 -3.53 9.40 4.96
N THR A 157 -4.44 10.36 5.05
CA THR A 157 -4.24 11.61 5.81
C THR A 157 -5.47 12.05 6.63
N THR A 158 -6.61 11.41 6.44
CA THR A 158 -7.88 11.83 7.09
C THR A 158 -7.87 11.68 8.62
N PHE A 159 -6.97 10.90 9.18
CA PHE A 159 -6.82 10.69 10.62
C PHE A 159 -6.01 11.79 11.32
N PHE A 160 -5.35 12.68 10.57
CA PHE A 160 -4.64 13.81 11.16
C PHE A 160 -5.64 14.86 11.67
N THR A 161 -5.43 15.33 12.91
CA THR A 161 -6.17 16.43 13.52
C THR A 161 -5.46 17.77 13.32
N ASP A 162 -4.13 17.72 13.11
CA ASP A 162 -3.27 18.85 12.87
C ASP A 162 -2.65 18.78 11.48
N THR A 163 -2.30 19.92 10.93
CA THR A 163 -1.67 19.99 9.60
C THR A 163 -0.14 19.88 9.66
N VAL A 164 0.45 19.78 10.84
CA VAL A 164 1.90 19.62 11.04
C VAL A 164 2.19 18.26 11.68
N TRP A 165 3.06 17.50 11.04
CA TRP A 165 3.57 16.23 11.53
C TRP A 165 5.08 16.32 11.68
N GLU A 166 5.56 16.42 12.92
CA GLU A 166 7.01 16.43 13.20
C GLU A 166 7.51 15.00 13.40
N ARG A 167 8.57 14.64 12.67
CA ARG A 167 9.20 13.32 12.79
C ARG A 167 10.64 13.35 12.27
N THR A 168 11.41 12.33 12.65
CA THR A 168 12.76 12.07 12.12
C THR A 168 12.65 11.00 11.04
N ASP A 169 13.21 11.29 9.85
CA ASP A 169 13.39 10.29 8.79
C ASP A 169 14.60 10.69 7.91
N GLU A 170 14.91 9.91 6.89
CA GLU A 170 15.75 10.33 5.79
C GLU A 170 14.88 11.18 4.84
N LEU A 171 15.42 12.30 4.38
CA LEU A 171 14.61 13.30 3.68
C LEU A 171 15.08 13.41 2.24
N TYR A 172 14.36 12.75 1.31
CA TYR A 172 14.72 12.74 -0.10
C TYR A 172 14.46 14.07 -0.78
N ASN A 173 15.42 14.51 -1.57
CA ASN A 173 15.19 15.47 -2.65
C ASN A 173 14.79 14.72 -3.92
N PHE A 174 13.99 15.36 -4.76
CA PHE A 174 13.45 14.75 -5.97
C PHE A 174 13.81 15.52 -7.23
N LYS A 175 13.88 14.78 -8.34
CA LYS A 175 13.95 15.31 -9.71
C LYS A 175 12.80 14.73 -10.54
N SER A 176 12.50 15.36 -11.67
CA SER A 176 11.46 14.91 -12.61
C SER A 176 10.09 14.69 -11.95
N ILE A 177 9.72 15.58 -11.00
CA ILE A 177 8.43 15.51 -10.32
C ILE A 177 7.32 15.69 -11.36
N ASN A 178 6.38 14.74 -11.40
CA ASN A 178 5.20 14.82 -12.28
C ASN A 178 4.31 15.98 -11.82
N PRO A 179 3.94 16.92 -12.72
CA PRO A 179 3.09 18.05 -12.36
C PRO A 179 1.63 17.69 -12.02
N ASP A 180 1.19 16.48 -12.39
CA ASP A 180 -0.20 16.03 -12.21
C ASP A 180 -0.45 15.30 -10.88
N LEU A 181 0.51 15.35 -9.93
CA LEU A 181 0.39 14.70 -8.63
C LEU A 181 -0.62 15.39 -7.71
N HIS A 182 -1.47 14.61 -7.07
CA HIS A 182 -2.25 15.05 -5.92
C HIS A 182 -1.41 14.93 -4.65
N VAL A 183 -0.80 16.02 -4.21
CA VAL A 183 0.13 16.03 -3.07
C VAL A 183 -0.65 15.96 -1.76
N LEU A 184 -0.31 14.97 -0.94
CA LEU A 184 -0.90 14.74 0.38
C LEU A 184 -0.08 15.37 1.50
N VAL A 185 1.25 15.29 1.37
CA VAL A 185 2.21 15.77 2.38
C VAL A 185 3.36 16.47 1.65
N THR A 186 3.72 17.65 2.13
CA THR A 186 4.96 18.35 1.76
C THR A 186 5.86 18.45 2.97
N ILE A 187 7.13 18.82 2.78
CA ILE A 187 8.06 19.13 3.89
C ILE A 187 8.37 20.62 3.91
N ASP A 188 8.51 21.19 5.11
CA ASP A 188 9.01 22.55 5.30
C ASP A 188 10.53 22.53 5.28
N GLU A 189 11.14 22.94 4.16
CA GLU A 189 12.61 23.00 4.04
C GLU A 189 13.26 23.98 5.03
N GLY A 190 12.52 24.93 5.59
CA GLY A 190 13.00 25.81 6.65
C GLY A 190 13.17 25.11 7.99
N SER A 191 12.61 23.91 8.16
CA SER A 191 12.64 23.14 9.41
C SER A 191 13.84 22.19 9.53
N TYR A 192 14.62 22.01 8.46
CA TYR A 192 15.77 21.08 8.41
C TYR A 192 16.89 21.59 7.48
N GLN A 193 17.98 20.82 7.34
CA GLN A 193 19.12 21.20 6.51
C GLN A 193 19.25 20.28 5.30
N GLY A 194 19.48 20.83 4.09
CA GLY A 194 19.83 20.08 2.87
C GLY A 194 18.67 19.80 1.94
N GLY A 195 17.51 20.46 2.11
CA GLY A 195 16.45 20.51 1.11
C GLY A 195 16.90 21.28 -0.14
N THR A 196 16.51 20.78 -1.33
CA THR A 196 16.87 21.38 -2.61
C THR A 196 15.69 21.47 -3.60
N ASN A 197 14.48 21.14 -3.19
CA ASN A 197 13.27 21.26 -4.01
C ASN A 197 12.57 22.63 -3.84
N GLY A 198 12.97 23.42 -2.84
CA GLY A 198 12.45 24.76 -2.61
C GLY A 198 11.00 24.78 -2.12
N GLY A 199 10.21 25.73 -2.64
CA GLY A 199 8.83 25.96 -2.16
C GLY A 199 7.83 24.83 -2.50
N PHE A 200 8.21 23.86 -3.35
CA PHE A 200 7.41 22.69 -3.69
C PHE A 200 8.21 21.41 -3.48
N HIS A 201 8.09 20.86 -2.28
CA HIS A 201 8.80 19.64 -1.89
C HIS A 201 7.78 18.58 -1.41
N PRO A 202 7.19 17.80 -2.33
CA PRO A 202 6.23 16.76 -1.98
C PRO A 202 6.94 15.56 -1.33
N MET A 203 6.32 14.96 -0.30
CA MET A 203 6.83 13.78 0.43
C MET A 203 5.85 12.60 0.39
N ALA A 204 4.58 12.85 0.07
CA ALA A 204 3.60 11.81 -0.23
C ALA A 204 2.56 12.34 -1.21
N TRP A 205 2.15 11.48 -2.14
CA TRP A 205 1.20 11.82 -3.19
C TRP A 205 0.44 10.61 -3.71
N TYR A 206 -0.61 10.88 -4.47
CA TYR A 206 -1.33 9.89 -5.25
C TYR A 206 -1.73 10.45 -6.61
N HIS A 207 -2.03 9.60 -7.56
CA HIS A 207 -2.61 9.95 -8.85
C HIS A 207 -3.14 8.70 -9.56
N ASP A 208 -4.03 8.91 -10.51
CA ASP A 208 -4.42 7.87 -11.46
C ASP A 208 -3.41 7.83 -12.60
N TYR A 209 -2.97 6.65 -12.99
CA TYR A 209 -2.00 6.48 -14.07
C TYR A 209 -2.37 5.31 -14.98
N GLU A 210 -2.67 5.61 -16.26
CA GLU A 210 -3.03 4.64 -17.31
C GLU A 210 -4.11 3.62 -16.88
N GLY A 211 -5.07 4.05 -16.07
CA GLY A 211 -6.16 3.21 -15.56
C GLY A 211 -5.93 2.62 -14.17
N GLY A 212 -4.71 2.59 -13.69
CA GLY A 212 -4.37 2.17 -12.32
C GLY A 212 -4.34 3.32 -11.33
N ARG A 213 -4.20 2.99 -10.04
CA ARG A 213 -4.08 3.94 -8.92
C ARG A 213 -2.69 3.85 -8.33
N ALA A 214 -1.98 4.97 -8.31
CA ALA A 214 -0.64 5.06 -7.74
C ALA A 214 -0.65 5.90 -6.46
N PHE A 215 -0.04 5.38 -5.41
CA PHE A 215 0.27 6.09 -4.18
C PHE A 215 1.76 5.97 -3.89
N TYR A 216 2.34 7.04 -3.40
CA TYR A 216 3.73 7.06 -2.95
C TYR A 216 3.87 7.78 -1.62
N THR A 217 4.74 7.26 -0.75
CA THR A 217 5.23 7.94 0.45
C THR A 217 6.75 7.83 0.52
N GLU A 218 7.41 8.96 0.72
CA GLU A 218 8.85 9.04 0.92
C GLU A 218 9.27 8.42 2.26
N LEU A 219 8.40 8.47 3.25
CA LEU A 219 8.64 7.98 4.60
C LEU A 219 8.87 6.45 4.64
N GLY A 220 9.61 5.98 5.65
CA GLY A 220 9.84 4.53 5.84
C GLY A 220 11.30 4.09 5.71
N HIS A 221 12.25 5.02 5.80
CA HIS A 221 13.68 4.67 5.84
C HIS A 221 14.03 3.89 7.11
N THR A 222 13.53 4.32 8.26
CA THR A 222 13.92 3.77 9.57
C THR A 222 13.04 2.60 10.00
N GLU A 223 13.58 1.70 10.83
CA GLU A 223 12.81 0.64 11.48
C GLU A 223 11.71 1.22 12.38
N ASP A 224 11.96 2.34 13.03
CA ASP A 224 11.03 3.03 13.94
C ASP A 224 9.78 3.52 13.20
N SER A 225 9.88 3.87 11.91
CA SER A 225 8.73 4.22 11.08
C SER A 225 7.64 3.14 11.14
N TYR A 226 8.02 1.88 11.13
CA TYR A 226 7.09 0.74 11.12
C TYR A 226 6.50 0.39 12.48
N THR A 227 6.78 1.19 13.51
CA THR A 227 6.15 1.13 14.84
C THR A 227 5.38 2.41 15.17
N GLU A 228 5.57 3.49 14.39
CA GLU A 228 4.87 4.76 14.57
C GLU A 228 3.41 4.67 14.10
N GLU A 229 2.45 4.89 15.01
CA GLU A 229 1.02 4.76 14.72
C GLU A 229 0.55 5.65 13.56
N LYS A 230 1.03 6.91 13.51
CA LYS A 230 0.66 7.86 12.44
C LYS A 230 1.17 7.37 11.08
N TYR A 231 2.41 6.90 11.01
CA TYR A 231 2.96 6.35 9.78
C TYR A 231 2.23 5.09 9.32
N LEU A 232 1.91 4.18 10.25
CA LEU A 232 1.15 2.97 9.92
C LEU A 232 -0.26 3.27 9.39
N LYS A 233 -0.96 4.27 9.96
CA LYS A 233 -2.24 4.75 9.43
C LYS A 233 -2.09 5.39 8.05
N HIS A 234 -1.04 6.18 7.84
CA HIS A 234 -0.72 6.78 6.56
C HIS A 234 -0.47 5.72 5.48
N LEU A 235 0.37 4.75 5.77
CA LEU A 235 0.67 3.63 4.86
C LEU A 235 -0.57 2.79 4.56
N LEU A 236 -1.37 2.47 5.59
CA LEU A 236 -2.64 1.75 5.43
C LEU A 236 -3.58 2.48 4.47
N GLY A 237 -3.81 3.77 4.68
CA GLY A 237 -4.69 4.56 3.81
C GLY A 237 -4.21 4.62 2.36
N GLY A 238 -2.88 4.67 2.13
CA GLY A 238 -2.28 4.55 0.80
C GLY A 238 -2.54 3.19 0.15
N ILE A 239 -2.40 2.10 0.92
CA ILE A 239 -2.72 0.74 0.46
C ILE A 239 -4.21 0.62 0.14
N GLU A 240 -5.10 1.13 0.99
CA GLU A 240 -6.55 1.10 0.79
C GLU A 240 -6.98 1.87 -0.47
N TYR A 241 -6.38 3.02 -0.73
CA TYR A 241 -6.57 3.74 -1.99
C TYR A 241 -6.13 2.89 -3.18
N ALA A 242 -4.93 2.32 -3.14
CA ALA A 242 -4.39 1.53 -4.24
C ALA A 242 -5.23 0.29 -4.54
N VAL A 243 -5.75 -0.43 -3.52
CA VAL A 243 -6.64 -1.59 -3.74
C VAL A 243 -8.06 -1.19 -4.15
N GLY A 244 -8.40 0.11 -4.16
CA GLY A 244 -9.71 0.62 -4.59
C GLY A 244 -10.80 0.52 -3.51
N LYS A 245 -10.45 0.46 -2.23
CA LYS A 245 -11.42 0.68 -1.16
C LYS A 245 -11.91 2.14 -1.21
N LYS A 246 -13.23 2.30 -1.14
CA LYS A 246 -13.89 3.62 -1.07
C LYS A 246 -14.08 4.05 0.37
#